data_ee354c3f830b047ea6cfc1bef06906a0
#
_entry.id   ee354c3f830b047ea6cfc1bef06906a0
#
_cell.length_a   1.000
_cell.length_b   1.000
_cell.length_c   1.000
_cell.angle_alpha   90.00
_cell.angle_beta   90.00
_cell.angle_gamma   90.00
#
_symmetry.space_group_name_H-M   'P 1'
#
loop_
_entity.id
_entity.type
_entity.pdbx_description
1 polymer ?
#
loop_
_entity_poly.entity_id
_entity_poly.type
_entity_poly.pdbx_seq_one_letter_code
_entity_poly.pdbx_strand_id
1 'polypeptide(L)'
;MSVRHIMETILNTRLRKDKELQRLIDFFEFGSCLDKRFAALSGGQKQKFTIILVMMQKAELTFYDEVTSGLDFETRQRLMEKMAEWYRDKENTLVVVSHYYEELEQLADKLLILDQGRVIACGKKEELFRAYCGKAILILENTLSNRDLVRDFTALKSPDHLIALSCADREEEERITSILIRNNVNFKRSNSDIEIMSINAKEAFYEGREDK
;
A
#
# COMPACT_ATOMS: atom_id res chain seq x y z
N MET A 1 16.86 -27.62 14.24
CA MET A 1 17.39 -26.37 14.78
C MET A 1 16.22 -25.51 15.21
N SER A 2 16.27 -24.84 16.36
CA SER A 2 15.22 -23.92 16.80
C SER A 2 15.37 -22.58 16.09
N VAL A 3 14.26 -21.81 16.01
CA VAL A 3 14.24 -20.47 15.44
C VAL A 3 15.25 -19.56 16.13
N ARG A 4 15.32 -19.60 17.45
CA ARG A 4 16.34 -18.88 18.25
C ARG A 4 17.75 -19.14 17.73
N HIS A 5 18.11 -20.41 17.59
CA HIS A 5 19.46 -20.77 17.15
C HIS A 5 19.75 -20.31 15.72
N ILE A 6 18.74 -20.36 14.83
CA ILE A 6 18.87 -19.85 13.46
C ILE A 6 19.12 -18.32 13.48
N MET A 7 18.33 -17.56 14.25
CA MET A 7 18.49 -16.11 14.37
C MET A 7 19.88 -15.75 14.92
N GLU A 8 20.29 -16.39 16.01
CA GLU A 8 21.60 -16.14 16.63
C GLU A 8 22.76 -16.47 15.67
N THR A 9 22.60 -17.51 14.84
CA THR A 9 23.63 -17.90 13.86
C THR A 9 23.69 -16.88 12.70
N ILE A 10 22.54 -16.52 12.12
CA ILE A 10 22.48 -15.58 10.97
C ILE A 10 22.98 -14.20 11.39
N LEU A 11 22.55 -13.72 12.56
CA LEU A 11 22.89 -12.39 13.07
C LEU A 11 24.25 -12.34 13.77
N ASN A 12 24.91 -13.48 13.91
CA ASN A 12 26.17 -13.61 14.64
C ASN A 12 26.14 -12.96 16.04
N THR A 13 25.03 -13.14 16.75
CA THR A 13 24.79 -12.53 18.05
C THR A 13 24.14 -13.55 19.02
N ARG A 14 24.02 -13.18 20.28
CA ARG A 14 23.25 -13.94 21.28
C ARG A 14 22.01 -13.14 21.66
N LEU A 15 20.84 -13.72 21.55
CA LEU A 15 19.58 -13.07 21.93
C LEU A 15 19.63 -12.39 23.30
N ARG A 16 20.24 -13.05 24.31
CA ARG A 16 20.36 -12.51 25.67
C ARG A 16 21.24 -11.25 25.77
N LYS A 17 22.09 -10.99 24.78
CA LYS A 17 23.06 -9.87 24.79
C LYS A 17 22.61 -8.73 23.86
N ASP A 18 21.74 -9.01 22.92
CA ASP A 18 21.29 -8.05 21.89
C ASP A 18 19.93 -7.46 22.25
N LYS A 19 19.97 -6.26 22.83
CA LYS A 19 18.76 -5.54 23.27
C LYS A 19 17.85 -5.14 22.12
N GLU A 20 18.41 -4.89 20.94
CA GLU A 20 17.61 -4.49 19.77
C GLU A 20 16.88 -5.68 19.19
N LEU A 21 17.55 -6.84 19.10
CA LEU A 21 16.89 -8.08 18.71
C LEU A 21 15.79 -8.46 19.71
N GLN A 22 16.01 -8.31 21.02
CA GLN A 22 14.97 -8.52 22.03
C GLN A 22 13.78 -7.58 21.78
N ARG A 23 14.05 -6.28 21.58
CA ARG A 23 13.00 -5.28 21.31
C ARG A 23 12.18 -5.63 20.06
N LEU A 24 12.82 -6.07 18.97
CA LEU A 24 12.11 -6.48 17.74
C LEU A 24 11.27 -7.74 17.97
N ILE A 25 11.77 -8.71 18.70
CA ILE A 25 11.04 -9.93 19.04
C ILE A 25 9.77 -9.59 19.84
N ASP A 26 9.89 -8.71 20.84
CA ASP A 26 8.76 -8.27 21.66
C ASP A 26 7.77 -7.44 20.81
N PHE A 27 8.28 -6.51 20.02
CA PHE A 27 7.48 -5.66 19.13
C PHE A 27 6.62 -6.47 18.14
N PHE A 28 7.19 -7.53 17.55
CA PHE A 28 6.46 -8.42 16.64
C PHE A 28 5.72 -9.56 17.37
N GLU A 29 5.75 -9.58 18.71
CA GLU A 29 5.13 -10.66 19.52
C GLU A 29 5.64 -12.05 19.11
N PHE A 30 6.93 -12.16 18.81
CA PHE A 30 7.55 -13.34 18.23
C PHE A 30 8.15 -14.30 19.27
N GLY A 31 8.13 -13.93 20.54
CA GLY A 31 8.76 -14.68 21.64
C GLY A 31 8.37 -16.14 21.74
N SER A 32 7.07 -16.44 21.57
CA SER A 32 6.53 -17.81 21.60
C SER A 32 7.00 -18.72 20.45
N CYS A 33 7.65 -18.16 19.43
CA CYS A 33 8.14 -18.87 18.26
C CYS A 33 9.62 -19.30 18.41
N LEU A 34 10.37 -18.72 19.35
CA LEU A 34 11.82 -18.88 19.44
C LEU A 34 12.29 -20.34 19.63
N ASP A 35 11.53 -21.13 20.37
CA ASP A 35 11.91 -22.53 20.69
C ASP A 35 11.30 -23.53 19.72
N LYS A 36 10.45 -23.07 18.76
CA LYS A 36 9.90 -23.90 17.69
C LYS A 36 10.97 -24.21 16.64
N ARG A 37 10.74 -25.29 15.87
CA ARG A 37 11.47 -25.54 14.63
C ARG A 37 10.95 -24.61 13.54
N PHE A 38 11.81 -24.08 12.68
CA PHE A 38 11.40 -23.18 11.59
C PHE A 38 10.30 -23.76 10.68
N ALA A 39 10.39 -25.08 10.40
CA ALA A 39 9.37 -25.76 9.61
C ALA A 39 7.97 -25.80 10.29
N ALA A 40 7.89 -25.62 11.61
CA ALA A 40 6.64 -25.60 12.37
C ALA A 40 6.02 -24.22 12.50
N LEU A 41 6.63 -23.19 11.91
CA LEU A 41 6.08 -21.84 11.87
C LEU A 41 4.96 -21.75 10.83
N SER A 42 3.90 -21.00 11.16
CA SER A 42 2.90 -20.58 10.17
C SER A 42 3.49 -19.61 9.15
N GLY A 43 2.76 -19.34 8.06
CA GLY A 43 3.16 -18.36 7.04
C GLY A 43 3.48 -16.98 7.66
N GLY A 44 2.56 -16.41 8.44
CA GLY A 44 2.77 -15.14 9.12
C GLY A 44 3.93 -15.14 10.12
N GLN A 45 4.16 -16.27 10.82
CA GLN A 45 5.31 -16.41 11.69
C GLN A 45 6.64 -16.43 10.91
N LYS A 46 6.67 -17.07 9.75
CA LYS A 46 7.85 -17.05 8.85
C LYS A 46 8.10 -15.64 8.32
N GLN A 47 7.05 -14.90 7.96
CA GLN A 47 7.19 -13.51 7.51
C GLN A 47 7.73 -12.61 8.64
N LYS A 48 7.17 -12.69 9.86
CA LYS A 48 7.70 -11.97 11.02
C LYS A 48 9.17 -12.30 11.28
N PHE A 49 9.56 -13.56 11.19
CA PHE A 49 10.95 -14.00 11.31
C PHE A 49 11.84 -13.31 10.28
N THR A 50 11.46 -13.32 9.00
CA THR A 50 12.23 -12.70 7.91
C THR A 50 12.35 -11.20 8.11
N ILE A 51 11.26 -10.51 8.46
CA ILE A 51 11.26 -9.06 8.70
C ILE A 51 12.18 -8.69 9.86
N ILE A 52 12.13 -9.42 10.97
CA ILE A 52 13.03 -9.19 12.11
C ILE A 52 14.50 -9.32 11.68
N LEU A 53 14.85 -10.34 10.90
CA LEU A 53 16.21 -10.51 10.40
C LEU A 53 16.64 -9.35 9.49
N VAL A 54 15.77 -8.91 8.59
CA VAL A 54 16.05 -7.79 7.67
C VAL A 54 16.23 -6.49 8.46
N MET A 55 15.35 -6.20 9.41
CA MET A 55 15.46 -5.00 10.25
C MET A 55 16.75 -4.96 11.09
N MET A 56 17.23 -6.12 11.52
CA MET A 56 18.50 -6.23 12.25
C MET A 56 19.73 -5.92 11.39
N GLN A 57 19.62 -5.94 10.06
CA GLN A 57 20.74 -5.56 9.17
C GLN A 57 21.05 -4.06 9.20
N LYS A 58 20.11 -3.22 9.66
CA LYS A 58 20.27 -1.74 9.73
C LYS A 58 20.75 -1.11 8.41
N ALA A 59 20.29 -1.67 7.30
CA ALA A 59 20.66 -1.17 5.99
C ALA A 59 20.02 0.19 5.72
N GLU A 60 20.76 1.11 5.09
CA GLU A 60 20.25 2.42 4.66
C GLU A 60 19.16 2.28 3.58
N LEU A 61 19.26 1.22 2.77
CA LEU A 61 18.29 0.88 1.74
C LEU A 61 17.83 -0.56 1.91
N THR A 62 16.53 -0.76 2.03
CA THR A 62 15.90 -2.08 2.22
C THR A 62 14.83 -2.30 1.17
N PHE A 63 14.81 -3.49 0.57
CA PHE A 63 13.79 -3.93 -0.36
C PHE A 63 12.90 -4.97 0.29
N TYR A 64 11.60 -4.76 0.24
CA TYR A 64 10.57 -5.72 0.62
C TYR A 64 9.73 -6.06 -0.62
N ASP A 65 9.93 -7.26 -1.14
CA ASP A 65 9.21 -7.75 -2.32
C ASP A 65 8.10 -8.70 -1.86
N GLU A 66 6.85 -8.26 -2.02
CA GLU A 66 5.63 -8.99 -1.66
C GLU A 66 5.68 -9.66 -0.28
N VAL A 67 6.24 -8.97 0.70
CA VAL A 67 6.53 -9.50 2.04
C VAL A 67 5.29 -9.98 2.81
N THR A 68 4.11 -9.57 2.38
CA THR A 68 2.80 -9.94 2.98
C THR A 68 2.04 -10.96 2.17
N SER A 69 2.58 -11.40 1.05
CA SER A 69 1.92 -12.38 0.17
C SER A 69 1.59 -13.68 0.93
N GLY A 70 0.37 -14.18 0.73
CA GLY A 70 -0.12 -15.39 1.40
C GLY A 70 -0.56 -15.21 2.86
N LEU A 71 -0.60 -13.98 3.37
CA LEU A 71 -1.17 -13.67 4.67
C LEU A 71 -2.66 -13.34 4.55
N ASP A 72 -3.43 -13.68 5.59
CA ASP A 72 -4.79 -13.19 5.72
C ASP A 72 -4.81 -11.67 5.95
N PHE A 73 -5.95 -11.04 5.67
CA PHE A 73 -6.10 -9.59 5.71
C PHE A 73 -5.69 -8.98 7.06
N GLU A 74 -6.13 -9.57 8.18
CA GLU A 74 -5.85 -9.03 9.52
C GLU A 74 -4.35 -9.11 9.88
N THR A 75 -3.72 -10.25 9.57
CA THR A 75 -2.29 -10.44 9.79
C THR A 75 -1.46 -9.47 8.95
N ARG A 76 -1.88 -9.24 7.70
CA ARG A 76 -1.24 -8.30 6.77
C ARG A 76 -1.31 -6.87 7.29
N GLN A 77 -2.50 -6.40 7.66
CA GLN A 77 -2.71 -5.06 8.21
C GLN A 77 -1.83 -4.81 9.45
N ARG A 78 -1.87 -5.72 10.43
CA ARG A 78 -1.03 -5.61 11.63
C ARG A 78 0.45 -5.57 11.32
N LEU A 79 0.89 -6.33 10.32
CA LEU A 79 2.30 -6.35 9.92
C LEU A 79 2.72 -5.01 9.31
N MET A 80 1.89 -4.44 8.43
CA MET A 80 2.13 -3.14 7.82
C MET A 80 2.14 -2.01 8.84
N GLU A 81 1.19 -1.99 9.76
CA GLU A 81 1.15 -1.02 10.86
C GLU A 81 2.44 -1.07 11.71
N LYS A 82 2.88 -2.27 12.07
CA LYS A 82 4.14 -2.45 12.82
C LYS A 82 5.36 -2.02 12.01
N MET A 83 5.40 -2.28 10.72
CA MET A 83 6.48 -1.80 9.85
C MET A 83 6.49 -0.27 9.77
N ALA A 84 5.32 0.35 9.51
CA ALA A 84 5.18 1.81 9.47
C ALA A 84 5.62 2.46 10.80
N GLU A 85 5.19 1.91 11.93
CA GLU A 85 5.58 2.37 13.25
C GLU A 85 7.10 2.26 13.49
N TRP A 86 7.69 1.12 13.12
CA TRP A 86 9.11 0.87 13.32
C TRP A 86 10.01 1.81 12.53
N TYR A 87 9.61 2.15 11.29
CA TYR A 87 10.42 2.97 10.39
C TYR A 87 10.12 4.47 10.46
N ARG A 88 9.06 4.88 11.16
CA ARG A 88 8.57 6.28 11.18
C ARG A 88 9.64 7.34 11.45
N ASP A 89 10.54 7.06 12.41
CA ASP A 89 11.54 8.02 12.87
C ASP A 89 12.97 7.59 12.47
N LYS A 90 13.11 6.77 11.43
CA LYS A 90 14.41 6.27 10.97
C LYS A 90 14.78 6.87 9.62
N GLU A 91 16.05 7.23 9.50
CA GLU A 91 16.65 7.72 8.24
C GLU A 91 16.99 6.54 7.31
N ASN A 92 16.00 5.70 6.98
CA ASN A 92 16.16 4.57 6.08
C ASN A 92 15.31 4.76 4.84
N THR A 93 15.77 4.28 3.70
CA THR A 93 14.98 4.17 2.49
C THR A 93 14.40 2.77 2.37
N LEU A 94 13.07 2.67 2.27
CA LEU A 94 12.38 1.42 2.01
C LEU A 94 11.85 1.41 0.59
N VAL A 95 12.10 0.34 -0.13
CA VAL A 95 11.44 0.03 -1.40
C VAL A 95 10.52 -1.15 -1.14
N VAL A 96 9.22 -0.90 -1.20
CA VAL A 96 8.20 -1.92 -1.01
C VAL A 96 7.53 -2.22 -2.34
N VAL A 97 7.60 -3.47 -2.76
CA VAL A 97 6.86 -3.98 -3.92
C VAL A 97 5.65 -4.73 -3.40
N SER A 98 4.47 -4.30 -3.78
CA SER A 98 3.21 -4.94 -3.42
C SER A 98 2.17 -4.76 -4.52
N HIS A 99 1.28 -5.72 -4.65
CA HIS A 99 0.08 -5.65 -5.46
C HIS A 99 -1.17 -5.29 -4.62
N TYR A 100 -0.98 -5.06 -3.31
CA TYR A 100 -2.02 -4.60 -2.39
C TYR A 100 -1.92 -3.07 -2.24
N TYR A 101 -2.82 -2.34 -2.86
CA TYR A 101 -2.80 -0.87 -2.86
C TYR A 101 -2.90 -0.28 -1.46
N GLU A 102 -3.63 -0.92 -0.55
CA GLU A 102 -3.79 -0.47 0.83
C GLU A 102 -2.47 -0.43 1.60
N GLU A 103 -1.54 -1.35 1.31
CA GLU A 103 -0.21 -1.36 1.91
C GLU A 103 0.62 -0.16 1.45
N LEU A 104 0.56 0.12 0.15
CA LEU A 104 1.26 1.25 -0.45
C LEU A 104 0.68 2.58 0.05
N GLU A 105 -0.64 2.64 0.27
CA GLU A 105 -1.27 3.83 0.86
C GLU A 105 -0.79 4.14 2.27
N GLN A 106 -0.50 3.12 3.06
CA GLN A 106 -0.01 3.27 4.43
C GLN A 106 1.48 3.61 4.51
N LEU A 107 2.30 3.01 3.63
CA LEU A 107 3.75 3.06 3.75
C LEU A 107 4.43 4.04 2.81
N ALA A 108 3.86 4.30 1.63
CA ALA A 108 4.59 5.00 0.58
C ALA A 108 4.43 6.52 0.65
N ASP A 109 5.55 7.23 0.66
CA ASP A 109 5.63 8.67 0.40
C ASP A 109 5.73 8.95 -1.10
N LYS A 110 6.43 8.05 -1.83
CA LYS A 110 6.64 8.12 -3.28
C LYS A 110 6.23 6.81 -3.92
N LEU A 111 5.77 6.91 -5.13
CA LEU A 111 5.36 5.76 -5.93
C LEU A 111 6.19 5.69 -7.20
N LEU A 112 6.49 4.46 -7.60
CA LEU A 112 7.02 4.09 -8.90
C LEU A 112 6.04 3.09 -9.53
N ILE A 113 5.31 3.52 -10.55
CA ILE A 113 4.36 2.68 -11.27
C ILE A 113 5.07 2.08 -12.48
N LEU A 114 5.13 0.76 -12.51
CA LEU A 114 5.73 -0.02 -13.59
C LEU A 114 4.65 -0.79 -14.35
N ASP A 115 4.77 -0.82 -15.66
CA ASP A 115 3.94 -1.68 -16.51
C ASP A 115 4.76 -2.17 -17.71
N GLN A 116 4.70 -3.47 -18.00
CA GLN A 116 5.46 -4.12 -19.08
C GLN A 116 6.94 -3.73 -19.12
N GLY A 117 7.59 -3.63 -17.95
CA GLY A 117 9.01 -3.25 -17.83
C GLY A 117 9.29 -1.76 -18.08
N ARG A 118 8.26 -0.91 -18.15
CA ARG A 118 8.39 0.53 -18.38
C ARG A 118 7.96 1.31 -17.15
N VAL A 119 8.62 2.44 -16.91
CA VAL A 119 8.19 3.40 -15.89
C VAL A 119 7.02 4.20 -16.47
N ILE A 120 5.85 4.04 -15.88
CA ILE A 120 4.62 4.76 -16.24
C ILE A 120 4.60 6.12 -15.53
N ALA A 121 4.83 6.11 -14.21
CA ALA A 121 4.89 7.32 -13.41
C ALA A 121 5.84 7.12 -12.23
N CYS A 122 6.48 8.21 -11.79
CA CYS A 122 7.33 8.23 -10.60
C CYS A 122 7.23 9.60 -9.93
N GLY A 123 6.94 9.63 -8.63
CA GLY A 123 6.84 10.88 -7.88
C GLY A 123 6.20 10.69 -6.51
N LYS A 124 5.98 11.81 -5.83
CA LYS A 124 5.23 11.78 -4.56
C LYS A 124 3.79 11.35 -4.80
N LYS A 125 3.27 10.54 -3.90
CA LYS A 125 1.91 10.00 -3.98
C LYS A 125 0.87 11.09 -4.23
N GLU A 126 0.92 12.17 -3.47
CA GLU A 126 -0.02 13.29 -3.57
C GLU A 126 0.09 14.05 -4.91
N GLU A 127 1.31 14.22 -5.44
CA GLU A 127 1.55 14.89 -6.71
C GLU A 127 1.00 14.06 -7.87
N LEU A 128 1.26 12.75 -7.84
CA LEU A 128 0.73 11.81 -8.85
C LEU A 128 -0.80 11.73 -8.78
N PHE A 129 -1.38 11.66 -7.57
CA PHE A 129 -2.83 11.65 -7.44
C PHE A 129 -3.45 12.90 -8.05
N ARG A 130 -2.92 14.08 -7.78
CA ARG A 130 -3.40 15.33 -8.36
C ARG A 130 -3.27 15.38 -9.88
N ALA A 131 -2.19 14.82 -10.41
CA ALA A 131 -1.93 14.80 -11.85
C ALA A 131 -2.91 13.91 -12.61
N TYR A 132 -3.29 12.76 -12.05
CA TYR A 132 -4.11 11.75 -12.74
C TYR A 132 -5.55 11.68 -12.26
N CYS A 133 -5.88 12.20 -11.08
CA CYS A 133 -7.21 12.09 -10.48
C CYS A 133 -7.85 13.43 -10.12
N GLY A 134 -7.08 14.52 -10.05
CA GLY A 134 -7.55 15.82 -9.56
C GLY A 134 -7.30 16.01 -8.05
N LYS A 135 -8.00 16.96 -7.43
CA LYS A 135 -7.85 17.25 -6.00
C LYS A 135 -8.52 16.21 -5.09
N ALA A 136 -9.60 15.65 -5.54
CA ALA A 136 -10.35 14.59 -4.89
C ALA A 136 -11.09 13.76 -5.94
N ILE A 137 -11.51 12.57 -5.55
CA ILE A 137 -12.42 11.74 -6.33
C ILE A 137 -13.63 11.36 -5.49
N LEU A 138 -14.78 11.22 -6.17
CA LEU A 138 -16.00 10.66 -5.60
C LEU A 138 -16.25 9.31 -6.28
N ILE A 139 -16.31 8.26 -5.46
CA ILE A 139 -16.44 6.89 -5.92
C ILE A 139 -17.82 6.39 -5.54
N LEU A 140 -18.57 5.87 -6.51
CA LEU A 140 -19.92 5.35 -6.33
C LEU A 140 -20.11 4.05 -7.13
N GLU A 141 -21.16 3.31 -6.80
CA GLU A 141 -21.48 2.07 -7.50
C GLU A 141 -21.89 2.33 -8.94
N ASN A 142 -21.43 1.48 -9.86
CA ASN A 142 -21.68 1.60 -11.28
C ASN A 142 -23.03 0.97 -11.66
N THR A 143 -24.12 1.67 -11.37
CA THR A 143 -25.48 1.31 -11.79
C THR A 143 -25.92 2.16 -12.97
N LEU A 144 -26.94 1.70 -13.73
CA LEU A 144 -27.51 2.50 -14.83
C LEU A 144 -28.00 3.86 -14.34
N SER A 145 -28.69 3.89 -13.20
CA SER A 145 -29.22 5.12 -12.61
C SER A 145 -28.10 6.09 -12.23
N ASN A 146 -27.01 5.58 -11.66
CA ASN A 146 -25.86 6.41 -11.27
C ASN A 146 -25.13 6.93 -12.49
N ARG A 147 -24.96 6.12 -13.55
CA ARG A 147 -24.37 6.59 -14.83
C ARG A 147 -25.14 7.77 -15.43
N ASP A 148 -26.48 7.65 -15.49
CA ASP A 148 -27.32 8.72 -16.01
C ASP A 148 -27.23 10.00 -15.16
N LEU A 149 -27.18 9.84 -13.83
CA LEU A 149 -27.10 10.95 -12.89
C LEU A 149 -25.80 11.76 -13.01
N VAL A 150 -24.68 11.07 -13.30
CA VAL A 150 -23.35 11.70 -13.28
C VAL A 150 -22.74 11.87 -14.68
N ARG A 151 -23.49 11.65 -15.76
CA ARG A 151 -23.00 11.65 -17.14
C ARG A 151 -22.33 12.95 -17.59
N ASP A 152 -22.67 14.07 -16.95
CA ASP A 152 -22.18 15.41 -17.30
C ASP A 152 -20.89 15.76 -16.53
N PHE A 153 -20.38 14.85 -15.69
CA PHE A 153 -19.15 15.04 -14.92
C PHE A 153 -17.98 14.23 -15.49
N THR A 154 -16.77 14.67 -15.19
CA THR A 154 -15.55 14.00 -15.65
C THR A 154 -15.36 12.67 -14.90
N ALA A 155 -15.62 11.57 -15.60
CA ALA A 155 -15.37 10.22 -15.11
C ALA A 155 -13.93 9.80 -15.41
N LEU A 156 -13.31 9.19 -14.41
CA LEU A 156 -12.01 8.53 -14.50
C LEU A 156 -12.19 7.05 -14.85
N LYS A 157 -11.15 6.44 -15.41
CA LYS A 157 -11.10 4.98 -15.52
C LYS A 157 -11.09 4.38 -14.11
N SER A 158 -11.92 3.38 -13.91
CA SER A 158 -12.09 2.70 -12.60
C SER A 158 -12.49 1.25 -12.84
N PRO A 159 -12.41 0.37 -11.82
CA PRO A 159 -12.95 -0.99 -11.91
C PRO A 159 -14.41 -1.00 -12.38
N ASP A 160 -14.82 -2.00 -13.15
CA ASP A 160 -16.12 -2.06 -13.84
C ASP A 160 -17.34 -1.86 -12.94
N HIS A 161 -17.24 -2.23 -11.65
CA HIS A 161 -18.31 -2.10 -10.68
C HIS A 161 -18.39 -0.72 -10.02
N LEU A 162 -17.46 0.19 -10.33
CA LEU A 162 -17.36 1.53 -9.76
C LEU A 162 -17.44 2.61 -10.84
N ILE A 163 -17.88 3.79 -10.42
CA ILE A 163 -17.70 5.05 -11.15
C ILE A 163 -16.83 5.93 -10.26
N ALA A 164 -15.74 6.45 -10.79
CA ALA A 164 -14.90 7.43 -10.13
C ALA A 164 -15.02 8.77 -10.84
N LEU A 165 -15.42 9.81 -10.12
CA LEU A 165 -15.56 11.17 -10.66
C LEU A 165 -14.38 12.01 -10.16
N SER A 166 -13.70 12.67 -11.09
CA SER A 166 -12.67 13.66 -10.76
C SER A 166 -13.29 14.94 -10.23
N CYS A 167 -12.67 15.51 -9.21
CA CYS A 167 -12.98 16.85 -8.72
C CYS A 167 -11.74 17.73 -8.86
N ALA A 168 -11.77 18.68 -9.80
CA ALA A 168 -10.67 19.59 -10.04
C ALA A 168 -10.49 20.58 -8.89
N ASP A 169 -11.59 20.98 -8.26
CA ASP A 169 -11.61 21.91 -7.15
C ASP A 169 -12.74 21.62 -6.16
N ARG A 170 -12.85 22.46 -5.14
CA ARG A 170 -13.85 22.30 -4.07
C ARG A 170 -15.27 22.62 -4.56
N GLU A 171 -15.43 23.53 -5.48
CA GLU A 171 -16.74 23.93 -6.00
C GLU A 171 -17.36 22.78 -6.79
N GLU A 172 -16.57 22.14 -7.63
CA GLU A 172 -17.00 20.93 -8.37
C GLU A 172 -17.32 19.77 -7.42
N GLU A 173 -16.48 19.55 -6.40
CA GLU A 173 -16.73 18.53 -5.36
C GLU A 173 -18.08 18.78 -4.65
N GLU A 174 -18.35 20.01 -4.20
CA GLU A 174 -19.59 20.38 -3.52
C GLU A 174 -20.81 20.22 -4.46
N ARG A 175 -20.68 20.57 -5.73
CA ARG A 175 -21.73 20.41 -6.74
C ARG A 175 -22.10 18.94 -6.94
N ILE A 176 -21.12 18.09 -7.18
CA ILE A 176 -21.34 16.64 -7.37
C ILE A 176 -21.93 16.02 -6.11
N THR A 177 -21.33 16.29 -4.96
CA THR A 177 -21.78 15.77 -3.65
C THR A 177 -23.22 16.14 -3.38
N SER A 178 -23.63 17.38 -3.67
CA SER A 178 -25.02 17.84 -3.48
C SER A 178 -26.01 17.05 -4.35
N ILE A 179 -25.64 16.71 -5.57
CA ILE A 179 -26.45 15.89 -6.46
C ILE A 179 -26.58 14.46 -5.95
N LEU A 180 -25.47 13.85 -5.53
CA LEU A 180 -25.46 12.48 -5.01
C LEU A 180 -26.32 12.36 -3.72
N ILE A 181 -26.18 13.31 -2.81
CA ILE A 181 -26.97 13.34 -1.56
C ILE A 181 -28.47 13.51 -1.86
N ARG A 182 -28.86 14.45 -2.74
CA ARG A 182 -30.26 14.68 -3.10
C ARG A 182 -30.92 13.45 -3.72
N ASN A 183 -30.15 12.62 -4.41
CA ASN A 183 -30.64 11.39 -5.04
C ASN A 183 -30.40 10.14 -4.15
N ASN A 184 -30.02 10.32 -2.88
CA ASN A 184 -29.76 9.24 -1.93
C ASN A 184 -28.75 8.19 -2.44
N VAL A 185 -27.72 8.63 -3.16
CA VAL A 185 -26.65 7.78 -3.67
C VAL A 185 -25.54 7.69 -2.64
N ASN A 186 -25.13 6.47 -2.30
CA ASN A 186 -23.95 6.23 -1.48
C ASN A 186 -22.68 6.48 -2.29
N PHE A 187 -21.73 7.20 -1.71
CA PHE A 187 -20.44 7.45 -2.32
C PHE A 187 -19.33 7.51 -1.27
N LYS A 188 -18.10 7.24 -1.72
CA LYS A 188 -16.88 7.43 -0.93
C LYS A 188 -16.12 8.60 -1.53
N ARG A 189 -15.70 9.55 -0.69
CA ARG A 189 -14.74 10.59 -1.06
C ARG A 189 -13.32 10.11 -0.77
N SER A 190 -12.41 10.30 -1.72
CA SER A 190 -10.99 10.04 -1.49
C SER A 190 -10.13 11.15 -2.10
N ASN A 191 -8.99 11.43 -1.48
CA ASN A 191 -7.91 12.25 -2.02
C ASN A 191 -6.58 11.46 -2.11
N SER A 192 -6.67 10.15 -1.93
CA SER A 192 -5.58 9.19 -2.05
C SER A 192 -6.19 7.83 -2.39
N ASP A 193 -6.09 7.42 -3.65
CA ASP A 193 -6.54 6.11 -4.13
C ASP A 193 -5.55 5.65 -5.18
N ILE A 194 -4.62 4.77 -4.76
CA ILE A 194 -3.51 4.33 -5.61
C ILE A 194 -4.02 3.45 -6.76
N GLU A 195 -5.10 2.67 -6.54
CA GLU A 195 -5.67 1.83 -7.59
C GLU A 195 -6.19 2.67 -8.75
N ILE A 196 -7.12 3.60 -8.48
CA ILE A 196 -7.70 4.48 -9.49
C ILE A 196 -6.62 5.35 -10.12
N MET A 197 -5.70 5.89 -9.33
CA MET A 197 -4.57 6.66 -9.84
C MET A 197 -3.69 5.85 -10.79
N SER A 198 -3.36 4.60 -10.46
CA SER A 198 -2.53 3.73 -11.29
C SER A 198 -3.20 3.38 -12.62
N ILE A 199 -4.52 3.14 -12.61
CA ILE A 199 -5.30 2.89 -13.81
C ILE A 199 -5.23 4.10 -14.76
N ASN A 200 -5.47 5.30 -14.22
CA ASN A 200 -5.46 6.52 -15.03
C ASN A 200 -4.05 6.94 -15.47
N ALA A 201 -3.02 6.70 -14.67
CA ALA A 201 -1.64 6.90 -15.08
C ALA A 201 -1.24 6.02 -16.26
N LYS A 202 -1.66 4.74 -16.26
CA LYS A 202 -1.45 3.82 -17.37
C LYS A 202 -2.18 4.26 -18.64
N GLU A 203 -3.45 4.62 -18.53
CA GLU A 203 -4.26 5.13 -19.64
C GLU A 203 -3.57 6.32 -20.29
N ALA A 204 -3.26 7.36 -19.53
CA ALA A 204 -2.60 8.56 -20.03
C ALA A 204 -1.23 8.27 -20.68
N PHE A 205 -0.49 7.29 -20.16
CA PHE A 205 0.81 6.90 -20.71
C PHE A 205 0.67 6.23 -22.08
N TYR A 206 -0.34 5.39 -22.28
CA TYR A 206 -0.53 4.68 -23.54
C TYR A 206 -1.26 5.52 -24.57
N GLU A 207 -2.29 6.30 -24.22
CA GLU A 207 -2.98 7.24 -25.13
C GLU A 207 -1.99 8.28 -25.71
N GLY A 208 -1.11 8.86 -24.90
CA GLY A 208 -0.11 9.81 -25.38
C GLY A 208 0.95 9.21 -26.33
N ARG A 209 0.90 7.90 -26.62
CA ARG A 209 1.78 7.20 -27.55
C ARG A 209 1.11 6.76 -28.85
N GLU A 210 -0.20 6.63 -28.87
CA GLU A 210 -0.94 6.34 -30.10
C GLU A 210 -0.96 7.56 -31.04
N ASP A 211 -0.73 8.76 -30.51
CA ASP A 211 -0.69 10.02 -31.26
C ASP A 211 0.72 10.37 -31.81
N LYS A 212 1.72 9.47 -31.69
CA LYS A 212 3.08 9.65 -32.22
C LYS A 212 3.47 8.54 -33.17
#